data_6acfa2357f7599a0ea09955d02afd79f
#
_entry.id   6acfa2357f7599a0ea09955d02afd79f
#
_cell.length_a   1.000
_cell.length_b   1.000
_cell.length_c   1.000
_cell.angle_alpha   90.00
_cell.angle_beta   90.00
_cell.angle_gamma   90.00
#
_symmetry.space_group_name_H-M   'P 1'
#
loop_
_entity.id
_entity.type
_entity.pdbx_description
1 polymer ?
#
loop_
_entity_poly.entity_id
_entity_poly.type
_entity_poly.pdbx_seq_one_letter_code
_entity_poly.pdbx_strand_id
1 'polypeptide(L)'
;SATGKAQATRMAMLLEEPEVMAARLGGPLVEMQGATPEYLVPYQDALAAVFQYFIGNTDWSTYALHNVELVRAPDGNHLPVPFDFDFSGVINSPYATVDPKLSIDKVRQRLFRGYCHTPEDFGKVFATFNEKKSAIYALYTDPIGKRLPQKTVDETLKYFDAFYSTINDPHRVKSEILDTCTKGK
;
A
#
# COMPACT_ATOMS: atom_id res chain seq x y z
N SER A 1 -22.13 -20.24 -35.34
CA SER A 1 -21.48 -21.43 -34.78
C SER A 1 -20.16 -21.00 -34.17
N ALA A 2 -20.10 -20.97 -32.86
CA ALA A 2 -18.85 -20.69 -32.13
C ALA A 2 -17.93 -21.91 -32.27
N THR A 3 -16.90 -21.77 -33.06
CA THR A 3 -15.77 -22.71 -33.03
C THR A 3 -15.10 -22.51 -31.70
N GLY A 4 -15.24 -23.46 -30.78
CA GLY A 4 -14.77 -23.40 -29.39
C GLY A 4 -13.25 -23.41 -29.20
N LYS A 5 -12.51 -22.57 -29.92
CA LYS A 5 -11.10 -22.29 -29.65
C LYS A 5 -11.01 -21.14 -28.65
N ALA A 6 -10.52 -21.43 -27.45
CA ALA A 6 -10.13 -20.39 -26.52
C ALA A 6 -9.15 -19.43 -27.21
N GLN A 7 -9.51 -18.15 -27.32
CA GLN A 7 -8.70 -17.16 -28.03
C GLN A 7 -7.46 -16.70 -27.23
N ALA A 8 -7.54 -16.75 -25.91
CA ALA A 8 -6.41 -16.46 -25.02
C ALA A 8 -6.70 -16.97 -23.59
N THR A 9 -5.65 -17.34 -22.85
CA THR A 9 -5.71 -17.52 -21.40
C THR A 9 -5.22 -16.23 -20.74
N ARG A 10 -6.01 -15.67 -19.82
CA ARG A 10 -5.68 -14.45 -19.09
C ARG A 10 -5.80 -14.71 -17.60
N MET A 11 -4.99 -13.99 -16.81
CA MET A 11 -5.19 -13.90 -15.38
C MET A 11 -6.35 -12.93 -15.11
N ALA A 12 -7.19 -13.26 -14.14
CA ALA A 12 -8.24 -12.40 -13.64
C ALA A 12 -8.20 -12.40 -12.12
N MET A 13 -8.59 -11.29 -11.52
CA MET A 13 -8.80 -11.13 -10.08
C MET A 13 -10.28 -10.85 -9.85
N LEU A 14 -10.83 -11.44 -8.80
CA LEU A 14 -12.14 -11.06 -8.27
C LEU A 14 -11.89 -10.12 -7.10
N LEU A 15 -12.46 -8.93 -7.16
CA LEU A 15 -12.41 -7.97 -6.06
C LEU A 15 -13.60 -8.23 -5.13
N GLU A 16 -13.32 -8.15 -3.83
CA GLU A 16 -14.38 -8.17 -2.81
C GLU A 16 -15.18 -6.87 -2.89
N GLU A 17 -16.51 -6.97 -2.85
CA GLU A 17 -17.37 -5.79 -2.81
C GLU A 17 -17.09 -4.96 -1.54
N PRO A 18 -17.06 -3.61 -1.63
CA PRO A 18 -16.68 -2.75 -0.51
C PRO A 18 -17.54 -2.98 0.75
N GLU A 19 -18.84 -3.21 0.61
CA GLU A 19 -19.75 -3.47 1.72
C GLU A 19 -19.47 -4.81 2.40
N VAL A 20 -19.05 -5.83 1.63
CA VAL A 20 -18.67 -7.15 2.16
C VAL A 20 -17.36 -7.02 2.95
N MET A 21 -16.39 -6.30 2.39
CA MET A 21 -15.13 -5.97 3.07
C MET A 21 -15.39 -5.20 4.38
N ALA A 22 -16.22 -4.17 4.35
CA ALA A 22 -16.55 -3.37 5.52
C ALA A 22 -17.22 -4.21 6.62
N ALA A 23 -18.21 -5.05 6.25
CA ALA A 23 -18.85 -5.98 7.18
C ALA A 23 -17.85 -6.96 7.81
N ARG A 24 -16.91 -7.50 7.02
CA ARG A 24 -15.83 -8.38 7.50
C ARG A 24 -14.89 -7.67 8.48
N LEU A 25 -14.68 -6.36 8.32
CA LEU A 25 -13.87 -5.52 9.21
C LEU A 25 -14.66 -5.02 10.43
N GLY A 26 -15.96 -5.35 10.54
CA GLY A 26 -16.78 -5.11 11.72
C GLY A 26 -17.48 -3.75 11.76
N GLY A 27 -17.61 -3.05 10.65
CA GLY A 27 -18.31 -1.78 10.60
C GLY A 27 -18.80 -1.39 9.20
N PRO A 28 -19.56 -0.30 9.08
CA PRO A 28 -20.02 0.21 7.80
C PRO A 28 -18.93 1.03 7.09
N LEU A 29 -19.07 1.13 5.76
CA LEU A 29 -18.35 2.12 4.96
C LEU A 29 -18.71 3.54 5.38
N VAL A 30 -17.76 4.45 5.28
CA VAL A 30 -17.94 5.87 5.61
C VAL A 30 -17.36 6.74 4.50
N GLU A 31 -18.20 7.57 3.91
CA GLU A 31 -17.77 8.62 2.98
C GLU A 31 -17.43 9.89 3.77
N MET A 32 -16.17 10.04 4.18
CA MET A 32 -15.71 11.20 4.93
C MET A 32 -14.46 11.79 4.28
N GLN A 33 -14.66 12.68 3.31
CA GLN A 33 -13.56 13.51 2.81
C GLN A 33 -13.04 14.44 3.91
N GLY A 34 -11.75 14.70 3.90
CA GLY A 34 -11.12 15.53 4.93
C GLY A 34 -10.78 14.78 6.20
N ALA A 35 -10.76 13.43 6.17
CA ALA A 35 -10.32 12.63 7.31
C ALA A 35 -8.88 12.98 7.69
N THR A 36 -8.69 13.44 8.92
CA THR A 36 -7.41 13.77 9.53
C THR A 36 -7.04 12.74 10.60
N PRO A 37 -5.80 12.69 11.10
CA PRO A 37 -5.34 11.61 11.99
C PRO A 37 -6.22 11.36 13.21
N GLU A 38 -6.86 12.38 13.76
CA GLU A 38 -7.75 12.28 14.94
C GLU A 38 -9.01 11.45 14.69
N TYR A 39 -9.38 11.22 13.43
CA TYR A 39 -10.53 10.37 13.06
C TYR A 39 -10.12 8.95 12.69
N LEU A 40 -8.83 8.65 12.65
CA LEU A 40 -8.29 7.38 12.17
C LEU A 40 -7.79 6.52 13.32
N VAL A 41 -7.85 5.19 13.15
CA VAL A 41 -7.19 4.26 14.07
C VAL A 41 -5.68 4.35 13.83
N PRO A 42 -4.87 4.86 14.77
CA PRO A 42 -3.47 5.28 14.50
C PRO A 42 -2.60 4.17 13.92
N TYR A 43 -2.67 2.96 14.49
CA TYR A 43 -1.89 1.83 13.98
C TYR A 43 -2.30 1.43 12.56
N GLN A 44 -3.59 1.42 12.26
CA GLN A 44 -4.09 1.01 10.95
C GLN A 44 -3.77 2.04 9.86
N ASP A 45 -3.84 3.33 10.20
CA ASP A 45 -3.44 4.38 9.28
C ASP A 45 -1.93 4.35 9.01
N ALA A 46 -1.11 4.21 10.05
CA ALA A 46 0.33 4.02 9.90
C ALA A 46 0.66 2.77 9.07
N LEU A 47 -0.06 1.65 9.29
CA LEU A 47 0.13 0.42 8.53
C LEU A 47 -0.22 0.60 7.06
N ALA A 48 -1.36 1.23 6.75
CA ALA A 48 -1.78 1.53 5.38
C ALA A 48 -0.75 2.44 4.69
N ALA A 49 -0.31 3.51 5.35
CA ALA A 49 0.67 4.44 4.80
C ALA A 49 2.04 3.78 4.54
N VAL A 50 2.53 2.97 5.49
CA VAL A 50 3.78 2.22 5.31
C VAL A 50 3.64 1.14 4.24
N PHE A 51 2.48 0.51 4.10
CA PHE A 51 2.21 -0.42 3.00
C PHE A 51 2.27 0.28 1.64
N GLN A 52 1.65 1.45 1.50
CA GLN A 52 1.74 2.26 0.27
C GLN A 52 3.21 2.63 -0.04
N TYR A 53 3.98 3.02 0.98
CA TYR A 53 5.41 3.27 0.81
C TYR A 53 6.20 2.00 0.46
N PHE A 54 5.85 0.84 1.04
CA PHE A 54 6.46 -0.46 0.72
C PHE A 54 6.34 -0.80 -0.76
N ILE A 55 5.14 -0.68 -1.32
CA ILE A 55 4.89 -0.95 -2.74
C ILE A 55 5.26 0.22 -3.65
N GLY A 56 5.57 1.39 -3.06
CA GLY A 56 5.89 2.62 -3.79
C GLY A 56 4.70 3.22 -4.53
N ASN A 57 3.50 3.08 -3.96
CA ASN A 57 2.32 3.74 -4.50
C ASN A 57 2.22 5.17 -3.96
N THR A 58 2.09 6.14 -4.87
CA THR A 58 1.86 7.54 -4.53
C THR A 58 0.50 8.05 -5.02
N ASP A 59 -0.29 7.18 -5.67
CA ASP A 59 -1.61 7.51 -6.17
C ASP A 59 -2.71 7.16 -5.17
N TRP A 60 -2.65 7.78 -4.00
CA TRP A 60 -3.63 7.56 -2.94
C TRP A 60 -3.74 8.77 -2.00
N SER A 61 -4.87 8.88 -1.30
CA SER A 61 -5.08 9.91 -0.27
C SER A 61 -6.24 9.55 0.65
N THR A 62 -5.98 9.33 1.92
CA THR A 62 -7.03 9.18 2.94
C THR A 62 -7.87 10.46 3.06
N TYR A 63 -7.23 11.64 3.00
CA TYR A 63 -7.92 12.92 3.06
C TYR A 63 -8.93 13.13 1.93
N ALA A 64 -8.57 12.76 0.71
CA ALA A 64 -9.41 12.93 -0.47
C ALA A 64 -10.30 11.72 -0.77
N LEU A 65 -10.19 10.63 -0.02
CA LEU A 65 -10.77 9.31 -0.35
C LEU A 65 -10.40 8.87 -1.77
N HIS A 66 -9.13 9.00 -2.11
CA HIS A 66 -8.60 8.54 -3.39
C HIS A 66 -7.87 7.23 -3.21
N ASN A 67 -8.35 6.17 -3.84
CA ASN A 67 -7.84 4.79 -3.71
C ASN A 67 -7.76 4.28 -2.25
N VAL A 68 -8.66 4.78 -1.41
CA VAL A 68 -8.82 4.40 0.00
C VAL A 68 -10.29 4.45 0.36
N GLU A 69 -10.82 3.36 0.92
CA GLU A 69 -12.10 3.32 1.62
C GLU A 69 -11.90 3.54 3.12
N LEU A 70 -12.92 4.05 3.79
CA LEU A 70 -12.95 4.14 5.25
C LEU A 70 -14.03 3.23 5.82
N VAL A 71 -13.66 2.44 6.81
CA VAL A 71 -14.59 1.59 7.56
C VAL A 71 -14.64 2.09 8.99
N ARG A 72 -15.84 2.32 9.54
CA ARG A 72 -16.02 2.73 10.94
C ARG A 72 -15.69 1.59 11.88
N ALA A 73 -14.70 1.77 12.74
CA ALA A 73 -14.37 0.84 13.82
C ALA A 73 -15.37 0.95 15.00
N PRO A 74 -15.45 -0.07 15.87
CA PRO A 74 -16.36 -0.05 17.03
C PRO A 74 -16.12 1.10 18.01
N ASP A 75 -14.93 1.64 18.09
CA ASP A 75 -14.56 2.79 18.92
C ASP A 75 -14.96 4.15 18.33
N GLY A 76 -15.55 4.13 17.12
CA GLY A 76 -15.97 5.33 16.38
C GLY A 76 -14.92 5.91 15.45
N ASN A 77 -13.66 5.50 15.54
CA ASN A 77 -12.60 5.87 14.62
C ASN A 77 -12.76 5.13 13.28
N HIS A 78 -11.90 5.43 12.31
CA HIS A 78 -11.99 4.87 10.98
C HIS A 78 -10.73 4.09 10.60
N LEU A 79 -10.94 2.96 9.92
CA LEU A 79 -9.91 2.10 9.36
C LEU A 79 -9.72 2.49 7.89
N PRO A 80 -8.59 3.03 7.47
CA PRO A 80 -8.30 3.23 6.05
C PRO A 80 -7.97 1.89 5.39
N VAL A 81 -8.65 1.58 4.31
CA VAL A 81 -8.45 0.37 3.50
C VAL A 81 -8.04 0.77 2.09
N PRO A 82 -6.76 0.69 1.75
CA PRO A 82 -6.28 1.03 0.42
C PRO A 82 -6.66 -0.03 -0.62
N PHE A 83 -6.93 0.44 -1.83
CA PHE A 83 -7.20 -0.38 -3.01
C PHE A 83 -6.58 0.27 -4.25
N ASP A 84 -6.66 -0.39 -5.41
CA ASP A 84 -6.10 0.05 -6.68
C ASP A 84 -4.61 0.43 -6.61
N PHE A 85 -3.76 -0.57 -6.81
CA PHE A 85 -2.30 -0.42 -6.68
C PHE A 85 -1.57 -0.39 -8.03
N ASP A 86 -2.27 -0.18 -9.13
CA ASP A 86 -1.74 -0.29 -10.49
C ASP A 86 -0.70 0.79 -10.81
N PHE A 87 -0.72 1.96 -10.12
CA PHE A 87 0.29 3.01 -10.18
C PHE A 87 1.46 2.79 -9.23
N SER A 88 1.55 1.63 -8.55
CA SER A 88 2.65 1.38 -7.60
C SER A 88 3.99 1.16 -8.30
N GLY A 89 5.06 1.62 -7.65
CA GLY A 89 6.44 1.46 -8.14
C GLY A 89 6.89 0.00 -8.27
N VAL A 90 6.31 -0.90 -7.47
CA VAL A 90 6.59 -2.34 -7.56
C VAL A 90 6.05 -2.95 -8.85
N ILE A 91 4.87 -2.52 -9.30
CA ILE A 91 4.26 -2.96 -10.57
C ILE A 91 4.91 -2.23 -11.74
N ASN A 92 5.14 -0.92 -11.61
CA ASN A 92 5.74 -0.07 -12.65
C ASN A 92 5.00 -0.20 -14.00
N SER A 93 3.68 -0.05 -13.95
CA SER A 93 2.81 -0.15 -15.13
C SER A 93 3.25 0.82 -16.22
N PRO A 94 3.19 0.43 -17.51
CA PRO A 94 3.63 1.29 -18.61
C PRO A 94 2.86 2.61 -18.74
N TYR A 95 1.66 2.68 -18.20
CA TYR A 95 0.79 3.87 -18.18
C TYR A 95 0.89 4.68 -16.88
N ALA A 96 1.53 4.14 -15.84
CA ALA A 96 1.67 4.85 -14.58
C ALA A 96 2.58 6.08 -14.74
N THR A 97 2.12 7.19 -14.22
CA THR A 97 2.82 8.48 -14.23
C THR A 97 2.94 9.03 -12.82
N VAL A 98 3.90 9.92 -12.61
CA VAL A 98 4.05 10.65 -11.35
C VAL A 98 3.21 11.94 -11.41
N ASP A 99 2.47 12.24 -10.34
CA ASP A 99 1.83 13.55 -10.20
C ASP A 99 2.94 14.63 -10.19
N PRO A 100 2.88 15.63 -11.09
CA PRO A 100 3.89 16.69 -11.18
C PRO A 100 4.08 17.52 -9.89
N LYS A 101 3.15 17.44 -8.95
CA LYS A 101 3.24 18.10 -7.64
C LYS A 101 4.12 17.35 -6.64
N LEU A 102 4.50 16.11 -6.93
CA LEU A 102 5.34 15.30 -6.04
C LEU A 102 6.82 15.54 -6.33
N SER A 103 7.65 15.40 -5.30
CA SER A 103 9.10 15.57 -5.36
C SER A 103 9.84 14.32 -5.83
N ILE A 104 9.26 13.57 -6.77
CA ILE A 104 9.85 12.38 -7.39
C ILE A 104 9.70 12.47 -8.91
N ASP A 105 10.64 11.86 -9.66
CA ASP A 105 10.66 11.91 -11.12
C ASP A 105 10.21 10.61 -11.78
N LYS A 106 10.15 9.52 -11.02
CA LYS A 106 9.88 8.17 -11.54
C LYS A 106 8.93 7.42 -10.62
N VAL A 107 8.00 6.68 -11.20
CA VAL A 107 7.03 5.83 -10.47
C VAL A 107 7.72 4.87 -9.48
N ARG A 108 8.91 4.38 -9.80
CA ARG A 108 9.69 3.50 -8.90
C ARG A 108 10.39 4.21 -7.73
N GLN A 109 10.40 5.53 -7.69
CA GLN A 109 10.89 6.25 -6.52
C GLN A 109 9.84 6.22 -5.41
N ARG A 110 10.27 5.86 -4.19
CA ARG A 110 9.39 5.90 -3.03
C ARG A 110 9.28 7.33 -2.50
N LEU A 111 8.06 7.67 -2.11
CA LEU A 111 7.76 8.88 -1.35
C LEU A 111 6.74 8.51 -0.28
N PHE A 112 7.06 8.78 0.99
CA PHE A 112 6.09 8.58 2.06
C PHE A 112 5.08 9.74 2.03
N ARG A 113 3.79 9.40 2.00
CA ARG A 113 2.68 10.37 1.92
C ARG A 113 1.68 10.24 3.06
N GLY A 114 1.95 9.37 4.03
CA GLY A 114 1.09 9.16 5.19
C GLY A 114 1.14 10.31 6.19
N TYR A 115 0.19 10.27 7.11
CA TYR A 115 0.20 11.14 8.28
C TYR A 115 1.37 10.84 9.23
N CYS A 116 1.74 11.85 10.03
CA CYS A 116 2.72 11.67 11.10
C CYS A 116 2.08 10.91 12.25
N HIS A 117 2.72 9.86 12.69
CA HIS A 117 2.38 9.08 13.87
C HIS A 117 3.52 9.08 14.89
N THR A 118 3.28 8.54 16.08
CA THR A 118 4.32 8.43 17.08
C THR A 118 5.43 7.46 16.64
N PRO A 119 6.67 7.62 17.15
CA PRO A 119 7.71 6.63 16.90
C PRO A 119 7.34 5.22 17.34
N GLU A 120 6.49 5.10 18.36
CA GLU A 120 5.98 3.81 18.85
C GLU A 120 5.05 3.16 17.82
N ASP A 121 4.13 3.91 17.22
CA ASP A 121 3.21 3.39 16.20
C ASP A 121 3.97 2.91 14.96
N PHE A 122 4.90 3.73 14.46
CA PHE A 122 5.77 3.31 13.35
C PHE A 122 6.64 2.11 13.72
N GLY A 123 7.15 2.05 14.94
CA GLY A 123 7.94 0.91 15.44
C GLY A 123 7.14 -0.40 15.40
N LYS A 124 5.88 -0.39 15.83
CA LYS A 124 4.98 -1.55 15.74
C LYS A 124 4.74 -1.98 14.29
N VAL A 125 4.52 -1.02 13.39
CA VAL A 125 4.33 -1.30 11.97
C VAL A 125 5.60 -1.90 11.34
N PHE A 126 6.77 -1.34 11.61
CA PHE A 126 8.04 -1.88 11.09
C PHE A 126 8.32 -3.29 11.63
N ALA A 127 8.00 -3.55 12.89
CA ALA A 127 8.10 -4.90 13.48
C ALA A 127 7.19 -5.88 12.73
N THR A 128 5.95 -5.49 12.41
CA THR A 128 5.01 -6.29 11.62
C THR A 128 5.57 -6.60 10.23
N PHE A 129 6.13 -5.62 9.52
CA PHE A 129 6.77 -5.86 8.22
C PHE A 129 7.97 -6.80 8.33
N ASN A 130 8.82 -6.63 9.34
CA ASN A 130 9.96 -7.52 9.57
C ASN A 130 9.52 -8.96 9.87
N GLU A 131 8.50 -9.14 10.72
CA GLU A 131 7.90 -10.46 11.01
C GLU A 131 7.37 -11.14 9.75
N LYS A 132 6.67 -10.39 8.90
CA LYS A 132 6.04 -10.91 7.69
C LYS A 132 6.98 -11.01 6.48
N LYS A 133 8.23 -10.55 6.58
CA LYS A 133 9.17 -10.51 5.46
C LYS A 133 9.26 -11.85 4.73
N SER A 134 9.48 -12.94 5.45
CA SER A 134 9.62 -14.27 4.85
C SER A 134 8.36 -14.72 4.10
N ALA A 135 7.18 -14.44 4.66
CA ALA A 135 5.91 -14.77 4.03
C ALA A 135 5.68 -13.94 2.74
N ILE A 136 6.02 -12.64 2.77
CA ILE A 136 5.93 -11.76 1.59
C ILE A 136 6.83 -12.27 0.47
N TYR A 137 8.08 -12.64 0.78
CA TYR A 137 9.04 -13.15 -0.21
C TYR A 137 8.61 -14.51 -0.76
N ALA A 138 8.01 -15.37 0.07
CA ALA A 138 7.51 -16.67 -0.34
C ALA A 138 6.42 -16.61 -1.43
N LEU A 139 5.66 -15.51 -1.54
CA LEU A 139 4.69 -15.31 -2.61
C LEU A 139 5.30 -15.38 -4.01
N TYR A 140 6.59 -15.05 -4.15
CA TYR A 140 7.30 -15.11 -5.43
C TYR A 140 7.85 -16.51 -5.76
N THR A 141 7.75 -17.46 -4.83
CA THR A 141 8.13 -18.87 -5.00
C THR A 141 6.94 -19.83 -5.01
N ASP A 142 5.73 -19.33 -4.77
CA ASP A 142 4.49 -20.08 -4.85
C ASP A 142 4.08 -20.41 -6.30
N PRO A 143 3.01 -21.19 -6.54
CA PRO A 143 2.57 -21.53 -7.90
C PRO A 143 2.18 -20.35 -8.77
N ILE A 144 1.75 -19.21 -8.17
CA ILE A 144 1.39 -17.98 -8.89
C ILE A 144 2.65 -17.16 -9.18
N GLY A 145 3.48 -16.94 -8.17
CA GLY A 145 4.74 -16.19 -8.30
C GLY A 145 5.69 -16.80 -9.32
N LYS A 146 5.76 -18.13 -9.38
CA LYS A 146 6.55 -18.88 -10.38
C LYS A 146 6.12 -18.67 -11.84
N ARG A 147 4.97 -18.05 -12.08
CA ARG A 147 4.54 -17.67 -13.45
C ARG A 147 5.14 -16.35 -13.90
N LEU A 148 5.73 -15.57 -12.99
CA LEU A 148 6.41 -14.33 -13.34
C LEU A 148 7.77 -14.65 -13.98
N PRO A 149 8.22 -13.81 -14.95
CA PRO A 149 9.59 -13.91 -15.45
C PRO A 149 10.60 -13.72 -14.31
N GLN A 150 11.68 -14.52 -14.28
CA GLN A 150 12.68 -14.45 -13.22
C GLN A 150 13.24 -13.04 -13.03
N LYS A 151 13.50 -12.32 -14.11
CA LYS A 151 13.94 -10.92 -14.07
C LYS A 151 12.96 -10.03 -13.26
N THR A 152 11.65 -10.20 -13.46
CA THR A 152 10.62 -9.45 -12.72
C THR A 152 10.66 -9.79 -11.24
N VAL A 153 10.82 -11.07 -10.89
CA VAL A 153 10.97 -11.52 -9.50
C VAL A 153 12.19 -10.86 -8.85
N ASP A 154 13.36 -10.95 -9.50
CA ASP A 154 14.62 -10.40 -8.98
C ASP A 154 14.53 -8.88 -8.77
N GLU A 155 13.96 -8.15 -9.73
CA GLU A 155 13.75 -6.70 -9.63
C GLU A 155 12.78 -6.34 -8.50
N THR A 156 11.73 -7.13 -8.29
CA THR A 156 10.75 -6.91 -7.22
C THR A 156 11.37 -7.18 -5.86
N LEU A 157 12.05 -8.30 -5.68
CA LEU A 157 12.70 -8.63 -4.40
C LEU A 157 13.78 -7.60 -4.05
N LYS A 158 14.57 -7.14 -5.02
CA LYS A 158 15.52 -6.02 -4.83
C LYS A 158 14.82 -4.73 -4.42
N TYR A 159 13.63 -4.46 -4.99
CA TYR A 159 12.81 -3.32 -4.61
C TYR A 159 12.35 -3.43 -3.15
N PHE A 160 11.95 -4.60 -2.70
CA PHE A 160 11.60 -4.86 -1.30
C PHE A 160 12.81 -4.77 -0.37
N ASP A 161 13.98 -5.29 -0.77
CA ASP A 161 15.21 -5.16 0.04
C ASP A 161 15.55 -3.71 0.35
N ALA A 162 15.35 -2.79 -0.61
CA ALA A 162 15.54 -1.38 -0.38
C ALA A 162 14.59 -0.80 0.69
N PHE A 163 13.32 -1.23 0.72
CA PHE A 163 12.38 -0.85 1.78
C PHE A 163 12.82 -1.38 3.15
N TYR A 164 13.19 -2.67 3.23
CA TYR A 164 13.65 -3.26 4.49
C TYR A 164 14.95 -2.60 4.98
N SER A 165 15.80 -2.17 4.08
CA SER A 165 16.98 -1.37 4.43
C SER A 165 16.60 -0.01 5.01
N THR A 166 15.53 0.61 4.52
CA THR A 166 15.02 1.89 5.06
C THR A 166 14.44 1.72 6.46
N ILE A 167 13.49 0.80 6.64
CA ILE A 167 12.80 0.66 7.94
C ILE A 167 13.69 0.12 9.07
N ASN A 168 14.84 -0.46 8.75
CA ASN A 168 15.82 -0.97 9.72
C ASN A 168 17.03 -0.03 9.91
N ASP A 169 17.02 1.16 9.31
CA ASP A 169 18.04 2.20 9.50
C ASP A 169 17.38 3.47 10.09
N PRO A 170 17.68 3.84 11.35
CA PRO A 170 17.06 4.99 12.00
C PRO A 170 17.28 6.33 11.26
N HIS A 171 18.41 6.49 10.56
CA HIS A 171 18.69 7.71 9.79
C HIS A 171 17.78 7.79 8.55
N ARG A 172 17.60 6.65 7.87
CA ARG A 172 16.71 6.56 6.71
C ARG A 172 15.24 6.67 7.12
N VAL A 173 14.83 6.02 8.22
CA VAL A 173 13.48 6.20 8.77
C VAL A 173 13.22 7.68 9.04
N LYS A 174 14.18 8.39 9.65
CA LYS A 174 14.02 9.82 9.91
C LYS A 174 13.83 10.59 8.60
N SER A 175 14.77 10.47 7.66
CA SER A 175 14.81 11.29 6.44
C SER A 175 13.73 10.92 5.40
N GLU A 176 13.35 9.63 5.29
CA GLU A 176 12.46 9.15 4.24
C GLU A 176 10.99 9.01 4.71
N ILE A 177 10.74 8.96 6.03
CA ILE A 177 9.40 8.76 6.60
C ILE A 177 9.02 9.89 7.55
N LEU A 178 9.80 10.10 8.65
CA LEU A 178 9.40 11.04 9.70
C LEU A 178 9.50 12.51 9.28
N ASP A 179 10.49 12.87 8.48
CA ASP A 179 10.67 14.25 8.00
C ASP A 179 9.75 14.56 6.80
N THR A 180 9.13 13.54 6.17
CA THR A 180 8.26 13.68 4.99
C THR A 180 6.79 13.48 5.30
N CYS A 181 6.43 12.94 6.47
CA CYS A 181 5.04 12.68 6.85
C CYS A 181 4.21 13.98 6.90
N THR A 182 2.93 13.86 6.60
CA THR A 182 1.99 14.98 6.61
C THR A 182 1.47 15.23 8.04
N LYS A 183 1.64 16.45 8.53
CA LYS A 183 0.95 16.87 9.76
C LYS A 183 -0.51 17.15 9.40
N GLY A 184 -1.45 16.51 10.05
CA GLY A 184 -2.87 16.83 9.93
C GLY A 184 -3.06 18.35 10.12
N LYS A 185 -3.91 18.96 9.29
CA LYS A 185 -4.23 20.40 9.41
C LYS A 185 -5.29 20.61 10.47
#